data_9fd35f2282234db29484117812a5f08c
#
_entry.id   9fd35f2282234db29484117812a5f08c
#
_cell.length_a   1.000
_cell.length_b   1.000
_cell.length_c   1.000
_cell.angle_alpha   90.00
_cell.angle_beta   90.00
_cell.angle_gamma   90.00
#
_symmetry.space_group_name_H-M   'P 1'
#
loop_
_entity.id
_entity.type
_entity.pdbx_description
1 polymer ?
#
loop_
_entity_poly.entity_id
_entity_poly.type
_entity_poly.pdbx_seq_one_letter_code
_entity_poly.pdbx_strand_id
1 'polypeptide(L)'
;MKFIVKLQSEIAIKSRPVRKRFTKILDSNIRNVLRRIDDQVKTKVNWDSIEVTTKNTDEDIRIALIDTLKCVPGITFFLEVQQREFTDLHNVFEQTLEVHAKTIENKSFCVRAKRTGEHDFSSLELEQYVGGGLNQNVDSARVQLKKPDVTIRIEVNQDKLFIVTERHQGLGGFPIATQEDVLSLMSGGFDSAVSSYQLIKKGARTHYCFFNLGGSAHELGVKQISYYLWNKFGASHKVKFITIDFEPVVAEILDNVENGQMGVVLKRMMMRAAAQVADKMGIQALITGEALGQVSSQTLTNLNVIDRVTDTLILRPLAAYDKQDIINIARTIGTEDFSKTIPEYCGVISKSPTVKAVLSKIEAEEAKFDMSVLDSVVAESRIIDIRDIGKETEEEIQAVASVETVDSAGHDNVVLDIRSPEEEDANPLELGNVEVKHIPFYKLATQFGDLAKDKTYLLYCDRGVMSKLQALYLHDNGFMNVKVYRP
;
A
#
# COMPACT_ATOMS: atom_id res chain seq x y z
N MET A 1 0.52 25.27 5.33
CA MET A 1 0.35 24.61 4.02
C MET A 1 -1.13 24.41 3.69
N LYS A 2 -1.48 24.40 2.40
CA LYS A 2 -2.86 24.15 1.96
C LYS A 2 -2.88 23.29 0.70
N PHE A 3 -3.74 22.26 0.71
CA PHE A 3 -3.98 21.39 -0.45
C PHE A 3 -5.46 21.40 -0.80
N ILE A 4 -5.77 21.34 -2.10
CA ILE A 4 -7.13 21.21 -2.63
C ILE A 4 -7.23 19.84 -3.30
N VAL A 5 -7.88 18.90 -2.63
CA VAL A 5 -8.04 17.52 -3.08
C VAL A 5 -9.26 17.42 -3.99
N LYS A 6 -9.08 16.85 -5.19
CA LYS A 6 -10.13 16.59 -6.16
C LYS A 6 -10.56 15.13 -6.15
N LEU A 7 -11.86 14.93 -6.06
CA LEU A 7 -12.52 13.63 -6.02
C LEU A 7 -12.36 12.89 -7.35
N GLN A 8 -12.39 11.56 -7.30
CA GLN A 8 -12.48 10.73 -8.49
C GLN A 8 -13.72 11.08 -9.32
N SER A 9 -13.56 11.15 -10.64
CA SER A 9 -14.65 11.53 -11.56
C SER A 9 -15.89 10.67 -11.42
N GLU A 10 -15.71 9.36 -11.20
CA GLU A 10 -16.81 8.42 -10.95
C GLU A 10 -17.61 8.73 -9.68
N ILE A 11 -17.02 9.41 -8.70
CA ILE A 11 -17.74 9.89 -7.51
C ILE A 11 -18.58 11.12 -7.90
N ALA A 12 -18.02 11.99 -8.73
CA ALA A 12 -18.67 13.23 -9.12
C ALA A 12 -19.98 13.03 -9.91
N ILE A 13 -20.07 11.94 -10.70
CA ILE A 13 -21.26 11.62 -11.54
C ILE A 13 -22.33 10.83 -10.78
N LYS A 14 -22.07 10.37 -9.55
CA LYS A 14 -23.07 9.65 -8.74
C LYS A 14 -24.21 10.58 -8.29
N SER A 15 -25.36 9.98 -7.93
CA SER A 15 -26.48 10.73 -7.36
C SER A 15 -26.03 11.57 -6.14
N ARG A 16 -26.69 12.70 -5.93
CA ARG A 16 -26.34 13.65 -4.85
C ARG A 16 -26.17 13.00 -3.45
N PRO A 17 -27.06 12.09 -3.01
CA PRO A 17 -26.89 11.40 -1.70
C PRO A 17 -25.64 10.53 -1.66
N VAL A 18 -25.39 9.73 -2.71
CA VAL A 18 -24.23 8.84 -2.81
C VAL A 18 -22.94 9.64 -2.86
N ARG A 19 -22.90 10.68 -3.68
CA ARG A 19 -21.74 11.59 -3.76
C ARG A 19 -21.44 12.21 -2.39
N LYS A 20 -22.45 12.74 -1.68
CA LYS A 20 -22.26 13.31 -0.33
C LYS A 20 -21.72 12.28 0.65
N ARG A 21 -22.23 11.04 0.62
CA ARG A 21 -21.73 9.93 1.45
C ARG A 21 -20.26 9.64 1.14
N PHE A 22 -19.89 9.48 -0.12
CA PHE A 22 -18.53 9.15 -0.54
C PHE A 22 -17.55 10.27 -0.20
N THR A 23 -17.94 11.52 -0.41
CA THR A 23 -17.10 12.68 -0.04
C THR A 23 -16.86 12.74 1.47
N LYS A 24 -17.89 12.46 2.29
CA LYS A 24 -17.73 12.42 3.75
C LYS A 24 -16.81 11.28 4.20
N ILE A 25 -16.88 10.11 3.56
CA ILE A 25 -15.99 8.99 3.81
C ILE A 25 -14.56 9.39 3.44
N LEU A 26 -14.35 9.96 2.26
CA LEU A 26 -13.02 10.41 1.83
C LEU A 26 -12.43 11.46 2.77
N ASP A 27 -13.21 12.44 3.20
CA ASP A 27 -12.79 13.44 4.20
C ASP A 27 -12.32 12.78 5.49
N SER A 28 -13.07 11.81 5.99
CA SER A 28 -12.69 11.05 7.18
C SER A 28 -11.40 10.27 6.97
N ASN A 29 -11.24 9.60 5.82
CA ASN A 29 -10.05 8.83 5.48
C ASN A 29 -8.80 9.72 5.43
N ILE A 30 -8.88 10.85 4.70
CA ILE A 30 -7.80 11.84 4.63
C ILE A 30 -7.41 12.32 6.03
N ARG A 31 -8.37 12.71 6.85
CA ARG A 31 -8.11 13.20 8.20
C ARG A 31 -7.47 12.15 9.09
N ASN A 32 -7.93 10.90 9.00
CA ASN A 32 -7.39 9.81 9.81
C ASN A 32 -5.93 9.50 9.48
N VAL A 33 -5.53 9.55 8.21
CA VAL A 33 -4.15 9.27 7.82
C VAL A 33 -3.23 10.46 8.03
N LEU A 34 -3.66 11.67 7.69
CA LEU A 34 -2.81 12.86 7.80
C LEU A 34 -2.56 13.28 9.26
N ARG A 35 -3.53 13.06 10.16
CA ARG A 35 -3.34 13.35 11.60
C ARG A 35 -2.35 12.43 12.30
N ARG A 36 -1.92 11.37 11.65
CA ARG A 36 -0.81 10.55 12.14
C ARG A 36 0.54 11.22 11.93
N ILE A 37 0.62 12.15 10.98
CA ILE A 37 1.82 12.93 10.61
C ILE A 37 1.79 14.28 11.30
N ASP A 38 0.66 14.99 11.21
CA ASP A 38 0.48 16.32 11.78
C ASP A 38 -0.94 16.44 12.38
N ASP A 39 -1.03 16.53 13.70
CA ASP A 39 -2.28 16.63 14.47
C ASP A 39 -3.04 17.95 14.21
N GLN A 40 -2.35 18.98 13.71
CA GLN A 40 -2.93 20.27 13.36
C GLN A 40 -3.71 20.27 12.05
N VAL A 41 -3.65 19.16 11.27
CA VAL A 41 -4.38 19.05 10.01
C VAL A 41 -5.88 19.20 10.21
N LYS A 42 -6.46 20.12 9.44
CA LYS A 42 -7.90 20.38 9.33
C LYS A 42 -8.36 20.15 7.90
N THR A 43 -9.58 19.63 7.78
CA THR A 43 -10.20 19.41 6.48
C THR A 43 -11.53 20.18 6.39
N LYS A 44 -11.86 20.63 5.19
CA LYS A 44 -13.14 21.29 4.87
C LYS A 44 -13.68 20.72 3.57
N VAL A 45 -14.88 20.15 3.64
CA VAL A 45 -15.57 19.60 2.47
C VAL A 45 -16.26 20.74 1.72
N ASN A 46 -15.95 20.88 0.45
CA ASN A 46 -16.65 21.71 -0.53
C ASN A 46 -17.47 20.86 -1.50
N TRP A 47 -18.17 21.48 -2.45
CA TRP A 47 -19.01 20.75 -3.41
C TRP A 47 -18.20 19.78 -4.29
N ASP A 48 -17.04 20.16 -4.78
CA ASP A 48 -16.22 19.43 -5.74
C ASP A 48 -14.82 19.06 -5.25
N SER A 49 -14.53 19.35 -3.99
CA SER A 49 -13.18 19.21 -3.43
C SER A 49 -13.19 19.11 -1.90
N ILE A 50 -12.06 18.66 -1.38
CA ILE A 50 -11.76 18.71 0.06
C ILE A 50 -10.52 19.59 0.24
N GLU A 51 -10.66 20.65 1.01
CA GLU A 51 -9.52 21.46 1.43
C GLU A 51 -8.83 20.81 2.62
N VAL A 52 -7.53 20.69 2.56
CA VAL A 52 -6.66 20.23 3.65
C VAL A 52 -5.75 21.40 4.03
N THR A 53 -5.70 21.73 5.29
CA THR A 53 -4.89 22.86 5.79
C THR A 53 -4.12 22.45 7.04
N THR A 54 -2.89 22.93 7.17
CA THR A 54 -2.12 22.90 8.40
C THR A 54 -1.38 24.21 8.61
N LYS A 55 -1.09 24.55 9.87
CA LYS A 55 -0.23 25.69 10.22
C LYS A 55 1.26 25.34 10.16
N ASN A 56 1.57 24.05 10.08
CA ASN A 56 2.94 23.60 9.97
C ASN A 56 3.56 24.05 8.63
N THR A 57 4.83 24.45 8.66
CA THR A 57 5.61 24.91 7.50
C THR A 57 6.88 24.09 7.28
N ASP A 58 7.04 23.02 8.05
CA ASP A 58 8.17 22.09 7.96
C ASP A 58 8.14 21.33 6.63
N GLU A 59 9.28 21.25 5.94
CA GLU A 59 9.38 20.64 4.61
C GLU A 59 9.25 19.11 4.66
N ASP A 60 9.75 18.45 5.70
CA ASP A 60 9.64 17.00 5.84
C ASP A 60 8.18 16.60 6.07
N ILE A 61 7.47 17.36 6.90
CA ILE A 61 6.02 17.20 7.08
C ILE A 61 5.27 17.47 5.77
N ARG A 62 5.67 18.47 4.98
CA ARG A 62 5.09 18.75 3.67
C ARG A 62 5.21 17.54 2.76
N ILE A 63 6.41 16.97 2.64
CA ILE A 63 6.70 15.79 1.82
C ILE A 63 5.86 14.60 2.30
N ALA A 64 5.84 14.32 3.60
CA ALA A 64 5.08 13.21 4.18
C ALA A 64 3.56 13.35 3.93
N LEU A 65 3.00 14.57 4.04
CA LEU A 65 1.59 14.82 3.73
C LEU A 65 1.29 14.60 2.24
N ILE A 66 2.17 15.05 1.34
CA ILE A 66 2.03 14.86 -0.11
C ILE A 66 2.07 13.37 -0.45
N ASP A 67 3.04 12.61 0.05
CA ASP A 67 3.20 11.20 -0.27
C ASP A 67 2.05 10.36 0.31
N THR A 68 1.56 10.72 1.47
CA THR A 68 0.34 10.09 2.02
C THR A 68 -0.89 10.40 1.17
N LEU A 69 -1.11 11.64 0.74
CA LEU A 69 -2.25 12.00 -0.12
C LEU A 69 -2.22 11.26 -1.47
N LYS A 70 -1.04 11.03 -2.05
CA LYS A 70 -0.87 10.22 -3.27
C LYS A 70 -1.36 8.79 -3.12
N CYS A 71 -1.37 8.26 -1.89
CA CYS A 71 -1.72 6.87 -1.58
C CYS A 71 -3.17 6.68 -1.09
N VAL A 72 -3.95 7.75 -0.91
CA VAL A 72 -5.35 7.65 -0.44
C VAL A 72 -6.29 7.30 -1.60
N PRO A 73 -7.03 6.15 -1.54
CA PRO A 73 -8.02 5.81 -2.53
C PRO A 73 -9.17 6.84 -2.57
N GLY A 74 -9.60 7.20 -3.79
CA GLY A 74 -10.66 8.19 -4.02
C GLY A 74 -10.16 9.57 -4.43
N ILE A 75 -8.86 9.82 -4.39
CA ILE A 75 -8.24 11.07 -4.85
C ILE A 75 -7.78 10.93 -6.29
N THR A 76 -8.29 11.76 -7.21
CA THR A 76 -7.76 11.81 -8.58
C THR A 76 -6.46 12.56 -8.68
N PHE A 77 -6.44 13.77 -8.12
CA PHE A 77 -5.27 14.62 -7.99
C PHE A 77 -5.51 15.63 -6.87
N PHE A 78 -4.47 16.28 -6.43
CA PHE A 78 -4.58 17.41 -5.52
C PHE A 78 -3.62 18.52 -5.93
N LEU A 79 -4.00 19.73 -5.54
CA LEU A 79 -3.27 20.95 -5.83
C LEU A 79 -2.67 21.47 -4.54
N GLU A 80 -1.40 21.73 -4.53
CA GLU A 80 -0.78 22.54 -3.50
C GLU A 80 -0.98 24.01 -3.88
N VAL A 81 -1.45 24.83 -2.92
CA VAL A 81 -1.83 26.20 -3.22
C VAL A 81 -1.35 27.18 -2.14
N GLN A 82 -0.95 28.34 -2.60
CA GLN A 82 -0.82 29.51 -1.75
C GLN A 82 -2.14 30.28 -1.77
N GLN A 83 -2.76 30.43 -0.61
CA GLN A 83 -3.95 31.27 -0.46
C GLN A 83 -3.52 32.66 -0.01
N ARG A 84 -3.94 33.68 -0.77
CA ARG A 84 -3.67 35.08 -0.50
C ARG A 84 -4.96 35.91 -0.68
N GLU A 85 -4.96 37.12 -0.20
CA GLU A 85 -5.95 38.15 -0.53
C GLU A 85 -5.45 38.95 -1.73
N PHE A 86 -6.33 39.55 -2.51
CA PHE A 86 -5.98 40.41 -3.64
C PHE A 86 -6.91 41.63 -3.68
N THR A 87 -6.45 42.67 -4.31
CA THR A 87 -7.20 43.94 -4.45
C THR A 87 -7.74 44.12 -5.88
N ASP A 88 -6.95 43.79 -6.89
CA ASP A 88 -7.26 43.98 -8.30
C ASP A 88 -6.47 43.05 -9.18
N LEU A 89 -6.66 43.12 -10.48
CA LEU A 89 -5.96 42.28 -11.48
C LEU A 89 -4.44 42.45 -11.44
N HIS A 90 -3.96 43.66 -11.20
CA HIS A 90 -2.53 43.93 -11.14
C HIS A 90 -1.89 43.25 -9.94
N ASN A 91 -2.53 43.33 -8.81
CA ASN A 91 -2.07 42.65 -7.59
C ASN A 91 -2.07 41.11 -7.74
N VAL A 92 -3.05 40.53 -8.45
CA VAL A 92 -3.03 39.10 -8.80
C VAL A 92 -1.81 38.77 -9.66
N PHE A 93 -1.49 39.63 -10.63
CA PHE A 93 -0.31 39.45 -11.46
C PHE A 93 0.99 39.50 -10.63
N GLU A 94 1.19 40.53 -9.79
CA GLU A 94 2.37 40.69 -8.95
C GLU A 94 2.59 39.46 -8.05
N GLN A 95 1.54 38.98 -7.39
CA GLN A 95 1.60 37.82 -6.53
C GLN A 95 1.89 36.52 -7.32
N THR A 96 1.39 36.41 -8.54
CA THR A 96 1.65 35.27 -9.42
C THR A 96 3.09 35.28 -9.93
N LEU A 97 3.60 36.47 -10.26
CA LEU A 97 5.00 36.64 -10.65
C LEU A 97 5.95 36.24 -9.53
N GLU A 98 5.69 36.67 -8.29
CA GLU A 98 6.48 36.28 -7.11
C GLU A 98 6.62 34.77 -6.98
N VAL A 99 5.50 34.02 -7.19
CA VAL A 99 5.46 32.58 -7.02
C VAL A 99 6.08 31.82 -8.21
N HIS A 100 5.82 32.29 -9.44
CA HIS A 100 6.11 31.50 -10.64
C HIS A 100 7.24 32.03 -11.53
N ALA A 101 7.84 33.19 -11.25
CA ALA A 101 8.90 33.74 -12.08
C ALA A 101 10.00 32.72 -12.36
N LYS A 102 10.57 32.11 -11.33
CA LYS A 102 11.62 31.08 -11.46
C LYS A 102 11.15 29.80 -12.18
N THR A 103 9.88 29.45 -12.02
CA THR A 103 9.33 28.20 -12.59
C THR A 103 9.22 28.28 -14.11
N ILE A 104 9.01 29.50 -14.66
CA ILE A 104 8.81 29.74 -16.10
C ILE A 104 10.08 30.20 -16.82
N GLU A 105 11.18 30.45 -16.11
CA GLU A 105 12.46 30.78 -16.73
C GLU A 105 12.89 29.75 -17.78
N ASN A 106 13.20 30.23 -18.97
CA ASN A 106 13.58 29.41 -20.15
C ASN A 106 12.52 28.38 -20.58
N LYS A 107 11.24 28.60 -20.25
CA LYS A 107 10.15 27.68 -20.59
C LYS A 107 9.01 28.37 -21.30
N SER A 108 8.25 27.58 -22.02
CA SER A 108 6.94 28.01 -22.52
C SER A 108 5.87 27.83 -21.42
N PHE A 109 4.93 28.78 -21.34
CA PHE A 109 3.89 28.70 -20.34
C PHE A 109 2.54 29.19 -20.86
N CYS A 110 1.48 28.80 -20.15
CA CYS A 110 0.17 29.43 -20.25
C CYS A 110 -0.43 29.65 -18.84
N VAL A 111 -1.31 30.64 -18.74
CA VAL A 111 -2.14 30.86 -17.54
C VAL A 111 -3.51 30.25 -17.78
N ARG A 112 -4.08 29.62 -16.76
CA ARG A 112 -5.45 29.14 -16.71
C ARG A 112 -6.10 29.62 -15.41
N ALA A 113 -7.15 30.37 -15.56
CA ALA A 113 -7.86 30.97 -14.44
C ALA A 113 -9.26 30.37 -14.25
N LYS A 114 -9.62 30.10 -12.99
CA LYS A 114 -10.99 29.79 -12.59
C LYS A 114 -11.49 30.89 -11.67
N ARG A 115 -12.71 31.38 -11.91
CA ARG A 115 -13.33 32.43 -11.12
C ARG A 115 -14.66 31.97 -10.54
N THR A 116 -14.90 32.29 -9.30
CA THR A 116 -16.15 32.06 -8.58
C THR A 116 -16.50 33.29 -7.77
N GLY A 117 -17.72 33.79 -7.94
CA GLY A 117 -18.16 35.06 -7.33
C GLY A 117 -18.29 36.19 -8.36
N GLU A 118 -18.62 37.38 -7.88
CA GLU A 118 -18.76 38.60 -8.68
C GLU A 118 -17.45 39.40 -8.63
N HIS A 119 -16.92 39.74 -9.81
CA HIS A 119 -15.68 40.51 -9.99
C HIS A 119 -15.81 41.38 -11.24
N ASP A 120 -15.10 42.47 -11.31
CA ASP A 120 -15.08 43.39 -12.42
C ASP A 120 -14.31 42.88 -13.66
N PHE A 121 -13.83 41.62 -13.61
CA PHE A 121 -13.08 40.98 -14.69
C PHE A 121 -13.55 39.54 -14.92
N SER A 122 -13.42 39.07 -16.14
CA SER A 122 -13.67 37.69 -16.54
C SER A 122 -12.45 36.79 -16.30
N SER A 123 -12.63 35.45 -16.32
CA SER A 123 -11.51 34.51 -16.26
C SER A 123 -10.54 34.69 -17.44
N LEU A 124 -11.05 35.03 -18.63
CA LEU A 124 -10.21 35.25 -19.79
C LEU A 124 -9.35 36.52 -19.66
N GLU A 125 -9.93 37.62 -19.16
CA GLU A 125 -9.18 38.87 -18.90
C GLU A 125 -8.09 38.62 -17.85
N LEU A 126 -8.40 37.84 -16.81
CA LEU A 126 -7.41 37.44 -15.80
C LEU A 126 -6.28 36.60 -16.43
N GLU A 127 -6.59 35.63 -17.28
CA GLU A 127 -5.58 34.82 -17.99
C GLU A 127 -4.68 35.69 -18.88
N GLN A 128 -5.29 36.62 -19.62
CA GLN A 128 -4.58 37.54 -20.55
C GLN A 128 -3.71 38.53 -19.80
N TYR A 129 -4.24 39.15 -18.75
CA TYR A 129 -3.53 40.16 -17.98
C TYR A 129 -2.31 39.55 -17.27
N VAL A 130 -2.52 38.46 -16.54
CA VAL A 130 -1.44 37.77 -15.83
C VAL A 130 -0.44 37.15 -16.81
N GLY A 131 -0.91 36.51 -17.88
CA GLY A 131 -0.06 35.90 -18.89
C GLY A 131 0.80 36.92 -19.64
N GLY A 132 0.22 38.08 -19.99
CA GLY A 132 0.92 39.21 -20.62
C GLY A 132 1.98 39.81 -19.68
N GLY A 133 1.58 40.06 -18.42
CA GLY A 133 2.49 40.59 -17.42
C GLY A 133 3.69 39.67 -17.15
N LEU A 134 3.47 38.36 -16.99
CA LEU A 134 4.54 37.38 -16.81
C LEU A 134 5.49 37.33 -18.02
N ASN A 135 4.94 37.37 -19.25
CA ASN A 135 5.75 37.38 -20.48
C ASN A 135 6.61 38.66 -20.62
N GLN A 136 6.17 39.79 -20.08
CA GLN A 136 6.90 41.04 -20.11
C GLN A 136 7.98 41.14 -19.01
N ASN A 137 7.79 40.45 -17.89
CA ASN A 137 8.67 40.55 -16.74
C ASN A 137 9.64 39.38 -16.55
N VAL A 138 9.54 38.32 -17.37
CA VAL A 138 10.45 37.17 -17.41
C VAL A 138 10.94 37.00 -18.84
N ASP A 139 12.04 37.63 -19.19
CA ASP A 139 12.59 37.75 -20.57
C ASP A 139 12.82 36.40 -21.26
N SER A 140 13.14 35.36 -20.51
CA SER A 140 13.40 34.01 -21.02
C SER A 140 12.13 33.16 -21.17
N ALA A 141 10.97 33.61 -20.66
CA ALA A 141 9.70 32.90 -20.77
C ALA A 141 8.95 33.31 -22.03
N ARG A 142 8.12 32.39 -22.55
CA ARG A 142 7.25 32.67 -23.70
C ARG A 142 5.85 32.07 -23.50
N VAL A 143 4.82 32.82 -23.89
CA VAL A 143 3.45 32.31 -23.86
C VAL A 143 3.23 31.27 -24.98
N GLN A 144 2.72 30.11 -24.60
CA GLN A 144 2.32 29.04 -25.52
C GLN A 144 1.02 28.40 -25.03
N LEU A 145 -0.10 28.62 -25.76
CA LEU A 145 -1.42 28.16 -25.33
C LEU A 145 -1.67 26.68 -25.55
N LYS A 146 -0.95 26.06 -26.52
CA LYS A 146 -1.05 24.63 -26.84
C LYS A 146 0.24 23.91 -26.42
N LYS A 147 0.09 22.89 -25.57
CA LYS A 147 1.22 22.08 -25.03
C LYS A 147 2.36 22.94 -24.46
N PRO A 148 2.10 23.83 -23.51
CA PRO A 148 3.16 24.57 -22.81
C PRO A 148 3.96 23.62 -21.92
N ASP A 149 5.20 24.01 -21.60
CA ASP A 149 6.03 23.33 -20.61
C ASP A 149 5.44 23.51 -19.20
N VAL A 150 4.90 24.70 -18.91
CA VAL A 150 4.30 25.04 -17.61
C VAL A 150 2.88 25.58 -17.80
N THR A 151 1.93 25.06 -17.04
CA THR A 151 0.58 25.64 -16.92
C THR A 151 0.41 26.26 -15.55
N ILE A 152 0.42 27.58 -15.46
CA ILE A 152 0.13 28.34 -14.24
C ILE A 152 -1.39 28.30 -14.02
N ARG A 153 -1.82 27.87 -12.85
CA ARG A 153 -3.24 27.82 -12.48
C ARG A 153 -3.53 28.79 -11.36
N ILE A 154 -4.58 29.58 -11.56
CA ILE A 154 -5.06 30.57 -10.60
C ILE A 154 -6.53 30.31 -10.34
N GLU A 155 -6.94 30.24 -9.10
CA GLU A 155 -8.36 30.23 -8.75
C GLU A 155 -8.68 31.48 -7.90
N VAL A 156 -9.65 32.25 -8.35
CA VAL A 156 -10.19 33.40 -7.60
C VAL A 156 -11.57 33.02 -7.09
N ASN A 157 -11.75 33.12 -5.77
CA ASN A 157 -13.02 32.81 -5.13
C ASN A 157 -13.37 33.94 -4.16
N GLN A 158 -14.30 34.80 -4.58
CA GLN A 158 -14.62 36.05 -3.91
C GLN A 158 -13.35 36.90 -3.73
N ASP A 159 -12.97 37.25 -2.52
CA ASP A 159 -11.79 38.03 -2.15
C ASP A 159 -10.49 37.22 -2.00
N LYS A 160 -10.54 35.92 -2.27
CA LYS A 160 -9.40 35.01 -2.08
C LYS A 160 -8.78 34.57 -3.39
N LEU A 161 -7.48 34.70 -3.45
CA LEU A 161 -6.63 34.22 -4.53
C LEU A 161 -5.96 32.91 -4.13
N PHE A 162 -6.06 31.89 -4.99
CA PHE A 162 -5.36 30.62 -4.84
C PHE A 162 -4.40 30.47 -6.03
N ILE A 163 -3.10 30.56 -5.74
CA ILE A 163 -2.05 30.31 -6.74
C ILE A 163 -1.60 28.86 -6.57
N VAL A 164 -1.78 28.05 -7.61
CA VAL A 164 -1.36 26.64 -7.59
C VAL A 164 0.15 26.58 -7.78
N THR A 165 0.85 26.13 -6.76
CA THR A 165 2.31 25.92 -6.82
C THR A 165 2.67 24.59 -7.47
N GLU A 166 1.95 23.52 -7.12
CA GLU A 166 2.20 22.20 -7.65
C GLU A 166 0.90 21.38 -7.79
N ARG A 167 0.90 20.46 -8.75
CA ARG A 167 -0.17 19.49 -8.95
C ARG A 167 0.36 18.09 -8.83
N HIS A 168 -0.20 17.34 -7.89
CA HIS A 168 0.16 15.96 -7.62
C HIS A 168 -0.92 14.99 -8.10
N GLN A 169 -0.50 13.88 -8.70
CA GLN A 169 -1.41 12.81 -9.09
C GLN A 169 -1.80 11.99 -7.85
N GLY A 170 -3.10 11.70 -7.69
CA GLY A 170 -3.60 10.82 -6.65
C GLY A 170 -3.75 9.38 -7.13
N LEU A 171 -4.16 8.49 -6.22
CA LEU A 171 -4.29 7.06 -6.48
C LEU A 171 -5.49 6.72 -7.40
N GLY A 172 -6.52 7.55 -7.44
CA GLY A 172 -7.80 7.23 -8.06
C GLY A 172 -8.60 6.24 -7.21
N GLY A 173 -9.52 5.50 -7.86
CA GLY A 173 -10.36 4.52 -7.17
C GLY A 173 -11.46 5.12 -6.30
N PHE A 174 -11.87 4.41 -5.25
CA PHE A 174 -12.93 4.82 -4.34
C PHE A 174 -12.45 4.89 -2.89
N PRO A 175 -12.98 5.78 -2.06
CA PRO A 175 -12.64 5.85 -0.63
C PRO A 175 -12.91 4.52 0.08
N ILE A 176 -11.99 4.09 0.93
CA ILE A 176 -12.17 2.88 1.74
C ILE A 176 -13.43 3.02 2.62
N ALA A 177 -14.16 1.94 2.78
CA ALA A 177 -15.49 1.83 3.37
C ALA A 177 -16.63 2.39 2.50
N THR A 178 -16.41 2.56 1.20
CA THR A 178 -17.50 2.70 0.23
C THR A 178 -17.99 1.36 -0.31
N GLN A 179 -17.18 0.31 -0.18
CA GLN A 179 -17.54 -1.10 -0.34
C GLN A 179 -17.48 -1.79 1.03
N GLU A 180 -18.06 -2.96 1.10
CA GLU A 180 -18.05 -3.84 2.27
C GLU A 180 -16.64 -4.39 2.53
N ASP A 181 -16.50 -5.00 3.72
CA ASP A 181 -15.25 -5.67 4.10
C ASP A 181 -15.01 -6.93 3.26
N VAL A 182 -13.74 -7.21 2.99
CA VAL A 182 -13.32 -8.38 2.22
C VAL A 182 -12.17 -9.09 2.95
N LEU A 183 -12.05 -10.40 2.74
CA LEU A 183 -10.97 -11.22 3.26
C LEU A 183 -10.03 -11.64 2.14
N SER A 184 -8.80 -11.11 2.14
CA SER A 184 -7.80 -11.42 1.13
C SER A 184 -6.90 -12.56 1.58
N LEU A 185 -6.78 -13.59 0.74
CA LEU A 185 -5.90 -14.72 0.97
C LEU A 185 -4.47 -14.33 0.58
N MET A 186 -3.61 -14.20 1.58
CA MET A 186 -2.22 -13.76 1.42
C MET A 186 -1.27 -14.94 1.41
N SER A 187 -0.40 -15.02 0.40
CA SER A 187 0.71 -15.97 0.35
C SER A 187 2.09 -15.28 0.46
N GLY A 188 2.11 -13.95 0.38
CA GLY A 188 3.33 -13.16 0.29
C GLY A 188 3.89 -13.00 -1.12
N GLY A 189 3.44 -13.79 -2.09
CA GLY A 189 3.82 -13.64 -3.50
C GLY A 189 3.19 -12.40 -4.16
N PHE A 190 3.69 -12.07 -5.35
CA PHE A 190 3.26 -10.91 -6.16
C PHE A 190 1.75 -10.81 -6.32
N ASP A 191 1.12 -11.94 -6.65
CA ASP A 191 -0.29 -12.00 -7.04
C ASP A 191 -1.22 -11.67 -5.88
N SER A 192 -0.94 -12.19 -4.68
CA SER A 192 -1.73 -11.94 -3.48
C SER A 192 -1.64 -10.48 -2.99
N ALA A 193 -0.46 -9.89 -3.09
CA ALA A 193 -0.25 -8.49 -2.73
C ALA A 193 -0.97 -7.53 -3.70
N VAL A 194 -0.84 -7.77 -5.00
CA VAL A 194 -1.46 -6.93 -6.04
C VAL A 194 -2.98 -7.08 -6.02
N SER A 195 -3.53 -8.29 -5.83
CA SER A 195 -4.98 -8.50 -5.72
C SER A 195 -5.58 -7.77 -4.52
N SER A 196 -4.90 -7.82 -3.37
CA SER A 196 -5.30 -7.06 -2.17
C SER A 196 -5.33 -5.55 -2.44
N TYR A 197 -4.25 -5.01 -3.03
CA TYR A 197 -4.17 -3.61 -3.41
C TYR A 197 -5.30 -3.17 -4.35
N GLN A 198 -5.67 -4.01 -5.33
CA GLN A 198 -6.73 -3.68 -6.26
C GLN A 198 -8.08 -3.47 -5.55
N LEU A 199 -8.40 -4.26 -4.53
CA LEU A 199 -9.64 -4.13 -3.77
C LEU A 199 -9.58 -2.95 -2.77
N ILE A 200 -8.42 -2.69 -2.15
CA ILE A 200 -8.20 -1.48 -1.36
C ILE A 200 -8.47 -0.24 -2.22
N LYS A 201 -7.91 -0.19 -3.43
CA LYS A 201 -8.12 0.91 -4.39
C LYS A 201 -9.60 1.03 -4.84
N LYS A 202 -10.35 -0.09 -4.84
CA LYS A 202 -11.80 -0.09 -5.14
C LYS A 202 -12.66 0.30 -3.93
N GLY A 203 -12.04 0.60 -2.78
CA GLY A 203 -12.73 1.12 -1.60
C GLY A 203 -13.20 0.06 -0.62
N ALA A 204 -12.73 -1.17 -0.74
CA ALA A 204 -12.99 -2.23 0.22
C ALA A 204 -12.01 -2.14 1.41
N ARG A 205 -12.51 -2.33 2.64
CA ARG A 205 -11.69 -2.57 3.80
C ARG A 205 -11.21 -4.01 3.76
N THR A 206 -9.92 -4.21 3.49
CA THR A 206 -9.33 -5.52 3.19
C THR A 206 -8.67 -6.09 4.44
N HIS A 207 -9.21 -7.17 4.97
CA HIS A 207 -8.61 -8.02 5.99
C HIS A 207 -7.75 -9.08 5.32
N TYR A 208 -6.76 -9.62 6.02
CA TYR A 208 -5.79 -10.56 5.47
C TYR A 208 -5.92 -11.92 6.14
N CYS A 209 -5.93 -13.00 5.37
CA CYS A 209 -5.92 -14.37 5.85
C CYS A 209 -4.73 -15.10 5.26
N PHE A 210 -3.91 -15.68 6.13
CA PHE A 210 -2.70 -16.39 5.78
C PHE A 210 -2.79 -17.85 6.22
N PHE A 211 -2.53 -18.76 5.30
CA PHE A 211 -2.37 -20.19 5.56
C PHE A 211 -0.90 -20.51 5.73
N ASN A 212 -0.48 -20.77 6.95
CA ASN A 212 0.92 -21.04 7.25
C ASN A 212 1.29 -22.48 6.85
N LEU A 213 2.18 -22.59 5.87
CA LEU A 213 2.74 -23.86 5.34
C LEU A 213 4.27 -23.89 5.50
N GLY A 214 4.91 -22.79 5.80
CA GLY A 214 6.37 -22.63 5.79
C GLY A 214 6.96 -22.16 7.12
N GLY A 215 6.19 -22.31 8.23
CA GLY A 215 6.65 -21.97 9.54
C GLY A 215 6.79 -20.46 9.82
N SER A 216 7.58 -20.11 10.83
CA SER A 216 7.69 -18.74 11.36
C SER A 216 8.27 -17.73 10.34
N ALA A 217 9.25 -18.13 9.54
CA ALA A 217 9.87 -17.25 8.55
C ALA A 217 8.88 -16.85 7.43
N HIS A 218 8.05 -17.80 6.98
CA HIS A 218 7.00 -17.52 6.00
C HIS A 218 5.94 -16.59 6.57
N GLU A 219 5.45 -16.87 7.78
CA GLU A 219 4.48 -16.02 8.48
C GLU A 219 4.98 -14.59 8.61
N LEU A 220 6.26 -14.43 8.98
CA LEU A 220 6.89 -13.13 9.11
C LEU A 220 6.86 -12.34 7.82
N GLY A 221 7.30 -12.93 6.71
CA GLY A 221 7.30 -12.25 5.41
C GLY A 221 5.89 -11.82 4.98
N VAL A 222 4.87 -12.67 5.21
CA VAL A 222 3.49 -12.34 4.90
C VAL A 222 2.91 -11.25 5.82
N LYS A 223 3.27 -11.26 7.10
CA LYS A 223 2.93 -10.18 8.04
C LYS A 223 3.50 -8.84 7.58
N GLN A 224 4.76 -8.81 7.16
CA GLN A 224 5.45 -7.59 6.69
C GLN A 224 4.78 -6.98 5.46
N ILE A 225 4.54 -7.76 4.42
CA ILE A 225 3.91 -7.25 3.19
C ILE A 225 2.46 -6.81 3.44
N SER A 226 1.72 -7.52 4.31
CA SER A 226 0.36 -7.14 4.68
C SER A 226 0.31 -5.83 5.47
N TYR A 227 1.23 -5.67 6.43
CA TYR A 227 1.39 -4.43 7.19
C TYR A 227 1.78 -3.26 6.27
N TYR A 228 2.74 -3.47 5.35
CA TYR A 228 3.15 -2.46 4.39
C TYR A 228 1.98 -1.98 3.52
N LEU A 229 1.20 -2.91 2.94
CA LEU A 229 0.03 -2.57 2.13
C LEU A 229 -1.01 -1.78 2.93
N TRP A 230 -1.29 -2.22 4.15
CA TRP A 230 -2.20 -1.52 5.03
C TRP A 230 -1.67 -0.13 5.40
N ASN A 231 -0.43 -0.02 5.82
CA ASN A 231 0.15 1.25 6.27
C ASN A 231 0.15 2.29 5.15
N LYS A 232 0.48 1.88 3.92
CA LYS A 232 0.59 2.76 2.76
C LYS A 232 -0.78 3.14 2.16
N PHE A 233 -1.70 2.19 2.04
CA PHE A 233 -2.95 2.41 1.29
C PHE A 233 -4.20 2.27 2.13
N GLY A 234 -4.16 1.56 3.25
CA GLY A 234 -5.31 1.15 4.06
C GLY A 234 -5.39 1.78 5.45
N ALA A 235 -4.41 2.58 5.85
CA ALA A 235 -4.22 3.04 7.23
C ALA A 235 -5.33 3.93 7.81
N SER A 236 -6.28 4.37 6.98
CA SER A 236 -7.48 5.09 7.44
C SER A 236 -8.43 4.20 8.26
N HIS A 237 -8.31 2.87 8.15
CA HIS A 237 -9.18 1.88 8.81
C HIS A 237 -8.38 0.79 9.53
N LYS A 238 -8.98 0.26 10.59
CA LYS A 238 -8.45 -0.92 11.28
C LYS A 238 -8.80 -2.16 10.47
N VAL A 239 -7.85 -3.07 10.31
CA VAL A 239 -8.05 -4.38 9.67
C VAL A 239 -7.46 -5.49 10.51
N LYS A 240 -7.87 -6.72 10.26
CA LYS A 240 -7.39 -7.90 10.95
C LYS A 240 -6.43 -8.67 10.05
N PHE A 241 -5.43 -9.29 10.66
CA PHE A 241 -4.59 -10.31 10.08
C PHE A 241 -4.91 -11.63 10.77
N ILE A 242 -5.22 -12.65 9.98
CA ILE A 242 -5.63 -13.97 10.45
C ILE A 242 -4.56 -14.97 10.00
N THR A 243 -3.98 -15.70 10.93
CA THR A 243 -3.08 -16.82 10.67
C THR A 243 -3.79 -18.13 10.98
N ILE A 244 -3.75 -19.06 10.04
CA ILE A 244 -4.21 -20.43 10.19
C ILE A 244 -3.02 -21.35 9.97
N ASP A 245 -2.65 -22.15 10.97
CA ASP A 245 -1.65 -23.20 10.80
C ASP A 245 -2.24 -24.32 9.95
N PHE A 246 -1.70 -24.49 8.74
CA PHE A 246 -2.26 -25.39 7.74
C PHE A 246 -1.42 -26.65 7.55
N GLU A 247 -0.36 -26.82 8.34
CA GLU A 247 0.50 -28.02 8.31
C GLU A 247 -0.30 -29.31 8.58
N PRO A 248 -1.22 -29.37 9.58
CA PRO A 248 -2.03 -30.57 9.81
C PRO A 248 -2.94 -30.93 8.62
N VAL A 249 -3.48 -29.94 7.91
CA VAL A 249 -4.30 -30.15 6.70
C VAL A 249 -3.46 -30.71 5.58
N VAL A 250 -2.25 -30.20 5.40
CA VAL A 250 -1.30 -30.73 4.38
C VAL A 250 -0.89 -32.16 4.71
N ALA A 251 -0.59 -32.48 5.96
CA ALA A 251 -0.26 -33.83 6.37
C ALA A 251 -1.40 -34.81 6.06
N GLU A 252 -2.64 -34.46 6.41
CA GLU A 252 -3.82 -35.28 6.10
C GLU A 252 -4.04 -35.48 4.59
N ILE A 253 -3.79 -34.44 3.77
CA ILE A 253 -3.86 -34.57 2.31
C ILE A 253 -2.77 -35.50 1.78
N LEU A 254 -1.53 -35.41 2.28
CA LEU A 254 -0.41 -36.24 1.84
C LEU A 254 -0.65 -37.73 2.14
N ASP A 255 -1.30 -38.03 3.28
CA ASP A 255 -1.57 -39.40 3.72
C ASP A 255 -2.75 -40.05 2.97
N ASN A 256 -3.77 -39.28 2.60
CA ASN A 256 -5.05 -39.84 2.17
C ASN A 256 -5.47 -39.50 0.73
N VAL A 257 -4.88 -38.50 0.09
CA VAL A 257 -5.31 -37.99 -1.22
C VAL A 257 -4.36 -38.48 -2.33
N GLU A 258 -4.92 -38.86 -3.48
CA GLU A 258 -4.14 -39.23 -4.66
C GLU A 258 -3.26 -38.03 -5.14
N ASN A 259 -1.97 -38.28 -5.43
CA ASN A 259 -0.98 -37.27 -5.75
C ASN A 259 -1.44 -36.25 -6.81
N GLY A 260 -2.05 -36.71 -7.90
CA GLY A 260 -2.54 -35.83 -8.97
C GLY A 260 -3.66 -34.89 -8.56
N GLN A 261 -4.38 -35.18 -7.48
CA GLN A 261 -5.55 -34.38 -6.99
C GLN A 261 -5.21 -33.46 -5.81
N MET A 262 -4.08 -33.69 -5.13
CA MET A 262 -3.68 -33.00 -3.91
C MET A 262 -3.74 -31.46 -4.02
N GLY A 263 -3.25 -30.89 -5.12
CA GLY A 263 -3.23 -29.45 -5.30
C GLY A 263 -4.64 -28.83 -5.40
N VAL A 264 -5.59 -29.51 -6.03
CA VAL A 264 -6.99 -29.06 -6.11
C VAL A 264 -7.68 -29.23 -4.75
N VAL A 265 -7.47 -30.36 -4.08
CA VAL A 265 -8.03 -30.63 -2.73
C VAL A 265 -7.49 -29.59 -1.74
N LEU A 266 -6.18 -29.30 -1.72
CA LEU A 266 -5.60 -28.27 -0.86
C LEU A 266 -6.27 -26.90 -1.07
N LYS A 267 -6.46 -26.49 -2.32
CA LYS A 267 -7.14 -25.22 -2.62
C LYS A 267 -8.58 -25.22 -2.14
N ARG A 268 -9.29 -26.32 -2.27
CA ARG A 268 -10.66 -26.45 -1.77
C ARG A 268 -10.71 -26.37 -0.24
N MET A 269 -9.76 -26.99 0.48
CA MET A 269 -9.65 -26.86 1.94
C MET A 269 -9.34 -25.42 2.36
N MET A 270 -8.45 -24.73 1.65
CA MET A 270 -8.17 -23.29 1.87
C MET A 270 -9.45 -22.45 1.69
N MET A 271 -10.24 -22.68 0.63
CA MET A 271 -11.48 -21.94 0.40
C MET A 271 -12.52 -22.22 1.50
N ARG A 272 -12.67 -23.50 1.94
CA ARG A 272 -13.57 -23.84 3.07
C ARG A 272 -13.16 -23.14 4.36
N ALA A 273 -11.86 -23.19 4.70
CA ALA A 273 -11.34 -22.53 5.90
C ALA A 273 -11.53 -21.00 5.82
N ALA A 274 -11.20 -20.39 4.68
CA ALA A 274 -11.39 -18.96 4.48
C ALA A 274 -12.86 -18.54 4.57
N ALA A 275 -13.78 -19.34 4.02
CA ALA A 275 -15.21 -19.10 4.09
C ALA A 275 -15.73 -19.17 5.54
N GLN A 276 -15.28 -20.14 6.34
CA GLN A 276 -15.62 -20.23 7.75
C GLN A 276 -15.13 -19.02 8.56
N VAL A 277 -13.89 -18.54 8.27
CA VAL A 277 -13.35 -17.32 8.89
C VAL A 277 -14.15 -16.10 8.45
N ALA A 278 -14.46 -15.97 7.17
CA ALA A 278 -15.25 -14.87 6.64
C ALA A 278 -16.64 -14.81 7.27
N ASP A 279 -17.31 -15.96 7.40
CA ASP A 279 -18.62 -16.05 8.06
C ASP A 279 -18.57 -15.59 9.52
N LYS A 280 -17.58 -16.07 10.31
CA LYS A 280 -17.35 -15.62 11.69
C LYS A 280 -17.12 -14.11 11.80
N MET A 281 -16.57 -13.48 10.75
CA MET A 281 -16.29 -12.04 10.68
C MET A 281 -17.42 -11.23 10.04
N GLY A 282 -18.48 -11.87 9.53
CA GLY A 282 -19.56 -11.24 8.78
C GLY A 282 -19.11 -10.70 7.39
N ILE A 283 -18.07 -11.29 6.79
CA ILE A 283 -17.51 -10.92 5.49
C ILE A 283 -18.12 -11.80 4.40
N GLN A 284 -18.54 -11.20 3.29
CA GLN A 284 -19.25 -11.89 2.22
C GLN A 284 -18.38 -12.19 0.98
N ALA A 285 -17.13 -11.73 0.94
CA ALA A 285 -16.26 -11.92 -0.21
C ALA A 285 -14.84 -12.28 0.18
N LEU A 286 -14.28 -13.27 -0.51
CA LEU A 286 -12.88 -13.65 -0.49
C LEU A 286 -12.14 -13.04 -1.68
N ILE A 287 -10.86 -12.72 -1.51
CA ILE A 287 -9.99 -12.28 -2.60
C ILE A 287 -8.87 -13.28 -2.76
N THR A 288 -8.61 -13.71 -3.98
CA THR A 288 -7.44 -14.53 -4.33
C THR A 288 -6.59 -13.83 -5.39
N GLY A 289 -5.29 -14.15 -5.38
CA GLY A 289 -4.33 -13.66 -6.39
C GLY A 289 -4.27 -14.53 -7.66
N GLU A 290 -5.25 -15.40 -7.90
CA GLU A 290 -5.22 -16.35 -9.02
C GLU A 290 -5.36 -15.64 -10.37
N ALA A 291 -4.46 -15.99 -11.33
CA ALA A 291 -4.49 -15.60 -12.73
C ALA A 291 -4.64 -16.82 -13.61
N LEU A 292 -5.47 -16.74 -14.64
CA LEU A 292 -5.80 -17.89 -15.50
C LEU A 292 -4.55 -18.46 -16.18
N GLY A 293 -4.35 -19.78 -16.05
CA GLY A 293 -3.31 -20.51 -16.74
C GLY A 293 -1.89 -20.33 -16.20
N GLN A 294 -1.70 -19.61 -15.12
CA GLN A 294 -0.37 -19.38 -14.54
C GLN A 294 0.24 -20.66 -13.94
N VAL A 295 -0.58 -21.45 -13.25
CA VAL A 295 -0.20 -22.77 -12.71
C VAL A 295 -1.34 -23.77 -12.91
N SER A 296 -1.05 -25.07 -12.72
CA SER A 296 -2.01 -26.16 -12.95
C SER A 296 -3.34 -26.01 -12.24
N SER A 297 -3.36 -25.49 -11.02
CA SER A 297 -4.60 -25.25 -10.25
C SER A 297 -5.44 -24.08 -10.78
N GLN A 298 -4.88 -23.23 -11.64
CA GLN A 298 -5.52 -22.00 -12.14
C GLN A 298 -6.09 -22.15 -13.57
N THR A 299 -6.36 -23.37 -14.01
CA THR A 299 -7.16 -23.60 -15.22
C THR A 299 -8.64 -23.29 -14.93
N LEU A 300 -9.42 -22.89 -15.93
CA LEU A 300 -10.87 -22.65 -15.78
C LEU A 300 -11.60 -23.86 -15.16
N THR A 301 -11.21 -25.09 -15.60
CA THR A 301 -11.79 -26.32 -15.07
C THR A 301 -11.49 -26.49 -13.59
N ASN A 302 -10.23 -26.30 -13.19
CA ASN A 302 -9.83 -26.47 -11.79
C ASN A 302 -10.44 -25.38 -10.90
N LEU A 303 -10.44 -24.12 -11.34
CA LEU A 303 -11.09 -23.04 -10.60
C LEU A 303 -12.59 -23.27 -10.42
N ASN A 304 -13.27 -23.78 -11.46
CA ASN A 304 -14.69 -24.14 -11.34
C ASN A 304 -14.93 -25.22 -10.27
N VAL A 305 -14.05 -26.22 -10.20
CA VAL A 305 -14.14 -27.28 -9.18
C VAL A 305 -13.79 -26.73 -7.79
N ILE A 306 -12.80 -25.86 -7.69
CA ILE A 306 -12.37 -25.25 -6.43
C ILE A 306 -13.50 -24.38 -5.86
N ASP A 307 -14.18 -23.58 -6.66
CA ASP A 307 -15.19 -22.63 -6.19
C ASP A 307 -16.46 -23.31 -5.65
N ARG A 308 -16.72 -24.57 -6.02
CA ARG A 308 -17.93 -25.29 -5.58
C ARG A 308 -18.00 -25.68 -4.11
N VAL A 309 -16.99 -25.33 -3.32
CA VAL A 309 -16.96 -25.66 -1.87
C VAL A 309 -17.61 -24.59 -1.00
N THR A 310 -17.94 -23.42 -1.55
CA THR A 310 -18.52 -22.31 -0.78
C THR A 310 -19.44 -21.47 -1.65
N ASP A 311 -20.45 -20.88 -1.03
CA ASP A 311 -21.31 -19.86 -1.63
C ASP A 311 -20.77 -18.43 -1.41
N THR A 312 -19.66 -18.29 -0.67
CA THR A 312 -18.99 -17.00 -0.47
C THR A 312 -18.43 -16.50 -1.80
N LEU A 313 -18.70 -15.24 -2.15
CA LEU A 313 -18.20 -14.63 -3.38
C LEU A 313 -16.67 -14.66 -3.43
N ILE A 314 -16.09 -15.26 -4.47
CA ILE A 314 -14.65 -15.29 -4.70
C ILE A 314 -14.29 -14.28 -5.78
N LEU A 315 -13.54 -13.25 -5.42
CA LEU A 315 -13.06 -12.20 -6.32
C LEU A 315 -11.63 -12.52 -6.77
N ARG A 316 -11.41 -12.50 -8.10
CA ARG A 316 -10.11 -12.71 -8.73
C ARG A 316 -9.73 -11.49 -9.57
N PRO A 317 -9.22 -10.42 -8.94
CA PRO A 317 -8.90 -9.17 -9.66
C PRO A 317 -7.88 -9.36 -10.78
N LEU A 318 -7.06 -10.41 -10.71
CA LEU A 318 -5.95 -10.67 -11.61
C LEU A 318 -6.24 -11.76 -12.65
N ALA A 319 -7.48 -12.27 -12.73
CA ALA A 319 -7.82 -13.42 -13.57
C ALA A 319 -7.39 -13.28 -15.06
N ALA A 320 -7.38 -12.06 -15.60
CA ALA A 320 -7.02 -11.78 -17.00
C ALA A 320 -5.70 -10.98 -17.13
N TYR A 321 -4.86 -10.92 -16.08
CA TYR A 321 -3.58 -10.23 -16.13
C TYR A 321 -2.46 -11.17 -16.53
N ASP A 322 -1.50 -10.68 -17.32
CA ASP A 322 -0.24 -11.35 -17.56
C ASP A 322 0.71 -11.16 -16.36
N LYS A 323 1.62 -12.11 -16.16
CA LYS A 323 2.56 -12.08 -15.03
C LYS A 323 3.40 -10.80 -15.01
N GLN A 324 3.79 -10.30 -16.19
CA GLN A 324 4.57 -9.07 -16.30
C GLN A 324 3.77 -7.85 -15.83
N ASP A 325 2.47 -7.79 -16.10
CA ASP A 325 1.60 -6.68 -15.65
C ASP A 325 1.48 -6.69 -14.13
N ILE A 326 1.34 -7.89 -13.53
CA ILE A 326 1.30 -8.03 -12.07
C ILE A 326 2.61 -7.56 -11.44
N ILE A 327 3.77 -7.96 -11.99
CA ILE A 327 5.10 -7.52 -11.51
C ILE A 327 5.24 -5.99 -11.65
N ASN A 328 4.79 -5.40 -12.75
CA ASN A 328 4.83 -3.94 -12.95
C ASN A 328 3.97 -3.20 -11.92
N ILE A 329 2.81 -3.73 -11.59
CA ILE A 329 1.98 -3.17 -10.52
C ILE A 329 2.68 -3.33 -9.16
N ALA A 330 3.23 -4.52 -8.85
CA ALA A 330 3.95 -4.77 -7.61
C ALA A 330 5.13 -3.79 -7.43
N ARG A 331 5.87 -3.52 -8.50
CA ARG A 331 6.94 -2.51 -8.52
C ARG A 331 6.40 -1.11 -8.22
N THR A 332 5.30 -0.73 -8.87
CA THR A 332 4.67 0.60 -8.71
C THR A 332 4.19 0.82 -7.27
N ILE A 333 3.61 -0.21 -6.65
CA ILE A 333 3.10 -0.11 -5.29
C ILE A 333 4.18 -0.37 -4.22
N GLY A 334 5.37 -0.85 -4.61
CA GLY A 334 6.51 -1.08 -3.74
C GLY A 334 6.52 -2.44 -3.04
N THR A 335 5.78 -3.45 -3.55
CA THR A 335 5.73 -4.80 -2.97
C THR A 335 6.65 -5.80 -3.66
N GLU A 336 7.35 -5.40 -4.74
CA GLU A 336 8.20 -6.28 -5.55
C GLU A 336 9.29 -6.96 -4.72
N ASP A 337 10.01 -6.17 -3.89
CA ASP A 337 11.14 -6.69 -3.13
C ASP A 337 10.70 -7.63 -2.00
N PHE A 338 9.55 -7.38 -1.37
CA PHE A 338 8.96 -8.34 -0.43
C PHE A 338 8.66 -9.67 -1.10
N SER A 339 7.96 -9.63 -2.24
CA SER A 339 7.48 -10.83 -2.92
C SER A 339 8.62 -11.68 -3.51
N LYS A 340 9.77 -11.09 -3.83
CA LYS A 340 10.95 -11.84 -4.31
C LYS A 340 11.59 -12.69 -3.21
N THR A 341 11.41 -12.34 -1.95
CA THR A 341 12.07 -12.98 -0.81
C THR A 341 11.23 -14.06 -0.14
N ILE A 342 9.93 -14.10 -0.42
CA ILE A 342 9.01 -15.05 0.19
C ILE A 342 8.87 -16.27 -0.72
N PRO A 343 9.26 -17.49 -0.26
CA PRO A 343 9.12 -18.71 -1.03
C PRO A 343 7.66 -19.08 -1.29
N GLU A 344 7.38 -19.68 -2.44
CA GLU A 344 6.06 -20.23 -2.77
C GLU A 344 5.95 -21.69 -2.31
N TYR A 345 5.10 -21.95 -1.32
CA TYR A 345 4.91 -23.29 -0.74
C TYR A 345 3.78 -24.09 -1.38
N CYS A 346 2.78 -23.44 -1.95
CA CYS A 346 1.58 -24.13 -2.49
C CYS A 346 1.84 -25.02 -3.71
N GLY A 347 2.93 -24.83 -4.45
CA GLY A 347 3.25 -25.58 -5.67
C GLY A 347 3.94 -26.93 -5.43
N VAL A 348 4.37 -27.21 -4.20
CA VAL A 348 5.26 -28.35 -3.91
C VAL A 348 4.51 -29.62 -3.53
N ILE A 349 3.21 -29.55 -3.21
CA ILE A 349 2.44 -30.67 -2.68
C ILE A 349 2.20 -31.81 -3.67
N SER A 350 2.26 -31.57 -4.98
CA SER A 350 1.98 -32.58 -6.02
C SER A 350 3.10 -32.67 -7.06
N LYS A 351 3.53 -33.89 -7.38
CA LYS A 351 4.54 -34.15 -8.43
C LYS A 351 3.97 -34.13 -9.86
N SER A 352 2.68 -34.40 -10.02
CA SER A 352 2.00 -34.48 -11.33
C SER A 352 0.58 -33.95 -11.21
N PRO A 353 0.42 -32.61 -10.97
CA PRO A 353 -0.88 -32.02 -10.67
C PRO A 353 -1.82 -32.10 -11.88
N THR A 354 -3.09 -32.43 -11.65
CA THR A 354 -4.12 -32.39 -12.68
C THR A 354 -4.38 -30.98 -13.17
N VAL A 355 -4.50 -30.80 -14.47
CA VAL A 355 -4.92 -29.56 -15.12
C VAL A 355 -6.41 -29.56 -15.49
N LYS A 356 -7.09 -30.71 -15.32
CA LYS A 356 -8.48 -30.92 -15.70
C LYS A 356 -9.16 -31.80 -14.66
N ALA A 357 -9.40 -31.20 -13.48
CA ALA A 357 -10.06 -31.89 -12.38
C ALA A 357 -11.52 -32.24 -12.74
N VAL A 358 -11.93 -33.43 -12.30
CA VAL A 358 -13.32 -33.88 -12.40
C VAL A 358 -13.94 -33.83 -11.01
N LEU A 359 -15.02 -33.07 -10.85
CA LEU A 359 -15.63 -32.79 -9.54
C LEU A 359 -15.89 -34.08 -8.75
N SER A 360 -16.53 -35.10 -9.34
CA SER A 360 -16.83 -36.35 -8.64
C SER A 360 -15.58 -37.13 -8.17
N LYS A 361 -14.45 -37.01 -8.88
CA LYS A 361 -13.17 -37.59 -8.44
C LYS A 361 -12.61 -36.83 -7.26
N ILE A 362 -12.64 -35.49 -7.33
CA ILE A 362 -12.17 -34.64 -6.23
C ILE A 362 -13.02 -34.89 -4.97
N GLU A 363 -14.33 -34.97 -5.10
CA GLU A 363 -15.22 -35.25 -3.96
C GLU A 363 -14.97 -36.65 -3.38
N ALA A 364 -14.63 -37.64 -4.22
CA ALA A 364 -14.26 -38.99 -3.75
C ALA A 364 -12.90 -38.95 -2.99
N GLU A 365 -11.96 -38.11 -3.39
CA GLU A 365 -10.72 -37.92 -2.66
C GLU A 365 -10.96 -37.17 -1.34
N GLU A 366 -11.78 -36.11 -1.35
CA GLU A 366 -12.18 -35.38 -0.15
C GLU A 366 -12.92 -36.25 0.88
N ALA A 367 -13.65 -37.27 0.44
CA ALA A 367 -14.32 -38.20 1.35
C ALA A 367 -13.36 -39.05 2.20
N LYS A 368 -12.07 -39.12 1.83
CA LYS A 368 -11.02 -39.77 2.61
C LYS A 368 -10.38 -38.84 3.64
N PHE A 369 -10.57 -37.52 3.48
CA PHE A 369 -10.01 -36.49 4.34
C PHE A 369 -10.86 -36.34 5.63
N ASP A 370 -10.21 -36.31 6.78
CA ASP A 370 -10.88 -36.01 8.04
C ASP A 370 -11.17 -34.52 8.20
N MET A 371 -12.42 -34.13 7.96
CA MET A 371 -12.86 -32.71 8.07
C MET A 371 -12.69 -32.12 9.46
N SER A 372 -12.60 -32.93 10.53
CA SER A 372 -12.34 -32.43 11.87
C SER A 372 -10.98 -31.76 12.02
N VAL A 373 -9.99 -32.15 11.20
CA VAL A 373 -8.67 -31.49 11.12
C VAL A 373 -8.83 -30.07 10.62
N LEU A 374 -9.65 -29.85 9.57
CA LEU A 374 -9.91 -28.52 9.03
C LEU A 374 -10.62 -27.63 10.06
N ASP A 375 -11.63 -28.17 10.74
CA ASP A 375 -12.41 -27.43 11.75
C ASP A 375 -11.54 -27.06 12.94
N SER A 376 -10.60 -27.92 13.36
CA SER A 376 -9.65 -27.65 14.45
C SER A 376 -8.71 -26.49 14.10
N VAL A 377 -8.05 -26.51 12.94
CA VAL A 377 -7.11 -25.43 12.55
C VAL A 377 -7.82 -24.09 12.37
N VAL A 378 -9.09 -24.09 11.93
CA VAL A 378 -9.90 -22.86 11.85
C VAL A 378 -10.34 -22.38 13.24
N ALA A 379 -10.61 -23.28 14.17
CA ALA A 379 -10.93 -22.92 15.55
C ALA A 379 -9.72 -22.33 16.29
N GLU A 380 -8.54 -22.82 16.01
CA GLU A 380 -7.26 -22.41 16.60
C GLU A 380 -6.63 -21.20 15.87
N SER A 381 -7.29 -20.66 14.82
CA SER A 381 -6.79 -19.52 14.06
C SER A 381 -6.52 -18.30 14.95
N ARG A 382 -5.37 -17.67 14.74
CA ARG A 382 -4.96 -16.45 15.46
C ARG A 382 -5.43 -15.22 14.71
N ILE A 383 -6.18 -14.34 15.38
CA ILE A 383 -6.70 -13.11 14.79
C ILE A 383 -6.14 -11.92 15.55
N ILE A 384 -5.34 -11.10 14.85
CA ILE A 384 -4.70 -9.92 15.42
C ILE A 384 -5.13 -8.63 14.72
N ASP A 385 -5.02 -7.50 15.40
CA ASP A 385 -5.09 -6.21 14.73
C ASP A 385 -3.78 -5.99 13.98
N ILE A 386 -3.85 -5.58 12.71
CA ILE A 386 -2.64 -5.41 11.88
C ILE A 386 -1.63 -4.43 12.50
N ARG A 387 -2.09 -3.50 13.33
CA ARG A 387 -1.24 -2.53 14.03
C ARG A 387 -0.38 -3.16 15.14
N ASP A 388 -0.78 -4.33 15.60
CA ASP A 388 -0.12 -5.06 16.70
C ASP A 388 0.89 -6.10 16.18
N ILE A 389 1.00 -6.26 14.84
CA ILE A 389 1.96 -7.19 14.22
C ILE A 389 3.36 -7.07 14.84
N GLY A 390 3.82 -5.84 15.08
CA GLY A 390 5.12 -5.64 15.70
C GLY A 390 5.23 -6.16 17.14
N LYS A 391 4.15 -6.08 17.93
CA LYS A 391 4.16 -6.48 19.35
C LYS A 391 4.13 -7.99 19.52
N GLU A 392 3.23 -8.69 18.80
CA GLU A 392 3.14 -10.15 18.86
C GLU A 392 4.42 -10.81 18.38
N THR A 393 5.04 -10.22 17.37
CA THR A 393 6.31 -10.72 16.84
C THR A 393 7.45 -10.56 17.87
N GLU A 394 7.40 -9.58 18.78
CA GLU A 394 8.35 -9.50 19.91
C GLU A 394 8.22 -10.70 20.87
N GLU A 395 7.01 -11.10 21.21
CA GLU A 395 6.75 -12.25 22.09
C GLU A 395 7.15 -13.58 21.43
N GLU A 396 6.81 -13.76 20.15
CA GLU A 396 7.20 -14.95 19.37
C GLU A 396 8.72 -15.05 19.19
N ILE A 397 9.43 -13.93 18.97
CA ILE A 397 10.89 -13.91 18.84
C ILE A 397 11.58 -14.17 20.19
N GLN A 398 11.06 -13.68 21.31
CA GLN A 398 11.59 -14.00 22.62
C GLN A 398 11.46 -15.50 22.93
N ALA A 399 10.45 -16.17 22.38
CA ALA A 399 10.23 -17.60 22.52
C ALA A 399 11.09 -18.47 21.58
N VAL A 400 11.51 -17.94 20.42
CA VAL A 400 12.07 -18.76 19.33
C VAL A 400 13.59 -18.63 19.18
N ALA A 401 14.30 -17.57 19.56
CA ALA A 401 15.75 -17.59 19.45
C ALA A 401 16.50 -16.40 20.06
N SER A 402 17.66 -16.68 20.58
CA SER A 402 18.74 -15.80 20.98
C SER A 402 19.45 -15.12 19.80
N VAL A 403 18.76 -14.27 19.04
CA VAL A 403 19.50 -13.31 18.22
C VAL A 403 20.20 -12.35 19.17
N GLU A 404 21.51 -12.36 19.14
CA GLU A 404 22.33 -11.54 20.01
C GLU A 404 22.00 -10.06 19.80
N THR A 405 21.59 -9.39 20.88
CA THR A 405 21.33 -7.95 20.89
C THR A 405 22.49 -7.27 21.59
N VAL A 406 23.05 -6.25 20.94
CA VAL A 406 24.15 -5.44 21.47
C VAL A 406 23.71 -4.00 21.65
N ASP A 407 24.17 -3.35 22.70
CA ASP A 407 23.90 -1.96 23.05
C ASP A 407 24.98 -0.99 22.55
N SER A 408 26.12 -1.54 22.10
CA SER A 408 27.26 -0.79 21.60
C SER A 408 27.78 -1.37 20.29
N ALA A 409 28.21 -0.50 19.39
CA ALA A 409 28.81 -0.87 18.12
C ALA A 409 30.31 -0.58 18.13
N GLY A 410 31.12 -1.60 17.84
CA GLY A 410 32.56 -1.46 17.73
C GLY A 410 33.00 -0.97 16.33
N HIS A 411 34.26 -0.53 16.20
CA HIS A 411 34.82 -0.04 14.92
C HIS A 411 34.80 -1.07 13.78
N ASP A 412 34.78 -2.36 14.12
CA ASP A 412 34.76 -3.44 13.12
C ASP A 412 33.32 -3.84 12.71
N ASN A 413 32.31 -3.21 13.30
CA ASN A 413 30.92 -3.47 12.98
C ASN A 413 30.40 -2.48 11.92
N VAL A 414 29.45 -2.92 11.13
CA VAL A 414 28.65 -2.07 10.23
C VAL A 414 27.22 -2.06 10.75
N VAL A 415 26.69 -0.90 11.07
CA VAL A 415 25.28 -0.76 11.44
C VAL A 415 24.46 -0.61 10.17
N LEU A 416 23.47 -1.49 10.01
CA LEU A 416 22.50 -1.40 8.93
C LEU A 416 21.22 -0.79 9.49
N ASP A 417 20.95 0.45 9.12
CA ASP A 417 19.66 1.07 9.40
C ASP A 417 18.63 0.50 8.43
N ILE A 418 17.71 -0.28 8.97
CA ILE A 418 16.70 -0.99 8.18
C ILE A 418 15.34 -0.31 8.18
N ARG A 419 15.22 0.88 8.73
CA ARG A 419 13.98 1.67 8.71
C ARG A 419 13.56 2.02 7.28
N SER A 420 12.33 2.49 7.12
CA SER A 420 11.92 3.09 5.85
C SER A 420 12.69 4.39 5.57
N PRO A 421 12.84 4.82 4.31
CA PRO A 421 13.49 6.10 4.01
C PRO A 421 12.86 7.29 4.75
N GLU A 422 11.54 7.26 4.91
CA GLU A 422 10.78 8.33 5.60
C GLU A 422 11.10 8.36 7.12
N GLU A 423 11.32 7.19 7.73
CA GLU A 423 11.69 7.09 9.16
C GLU A 423 13.16 7.49 9.37
N GLU A 424 14.06 7.13 8.45
CA GLU A 424 15.46 7.51 8.49
C GLU A 424 15.63 9.02 8.29
N ASP A 425 14.96 9.60 7.28
CA ASP A 425 14.99 11.04 7.00
C ASP A 425 14.47 11.86 8.18
N ALA A 426 13.42 11.37 8.87
CA ALA A 426 12.83 12.04 10.03
C ALA A 426 13.73 12.02 11.28
N ASN A 427 14.57 11.00 11.42
CA ASN A 427 15.46 10.85 12.57
C ASN A 427 16.74 10.10 12.18
N PRO A 428 17.71 10.75 11.50
CA PRO A 428 18.95 10.12 11.03
C PRO A 428 19.74 9.47 12.17
N LEU A 429 20.26 8.25 11.94
CA LEU A 429 21.10 7.55 12.90
C LEU A 429 22.56 7.95 12.72
N GLU A 430 23.08 8.76 13.65
CA GLU A 430 24.48 9.18 13.64
C GLU A 430 25.26 8.50 14.77
N LEU A 431 26.25 7.66 14.43
CA LEU A 431 27.03 6.85 15.37
C LEU A 431 28.53 7.21 15.37
N GLY A 432 28.88 8.46 15.17
CA GLY A 432 30.24 8.95 15.28
C GLY A 432 31.22 8.20 14.37
N ASN A 433 32.03 7.27 14.94
CA ASN A 433 33.07 6.56 14.19
C ASN A 433 32.63 5.17 13.67
N VAL A 434 31.37 4.82 13.71
CA VAL A 434 30.84 3.53 13.21
C VAL A 434 30.25 3.72 11.83
N GLU A 435 30.56 2.81 10.89
CA GLU A 435 29.98 2.81 9.56
C GLU A 435 28.48 2.52 9.64
N VAL A 436 27.63 3.47 9.23
CA VAL A 436 26.17 3.27 9.10
C VAL A 436 25.83 3.18 7.63
N LYS A 437 25.07 2.15 7.25
CA LYS A 437 24.50 1.99 5.90
C LYS A 437 23.00 1.91 6.02
N HIS A 438 22.28 2.59 5.14
CA HIS A 438 20.83 2.48 5.06
C HIS A 438 20.44 1.43 4.01
N ILE A 439 19.82 0.35 4.47
CA ILE A 439 19.19 -0.69 3.64
C ILE A 439 17.82 -0.97 4.22
N PRO A 440 16.74 -0.38 3.67
CA PRO A 440 15.39 -0.60 4.18
C PRO A 440 15.07 -2.09 4.33
N PHE A 441 14.36 -2.45 5.40
CA PHE A 441 14.07 -3.86 5.75
C PHE A 441 13.53 -4.69 4.58
N TYR A 442 12.73 -4.10 3.69
CA TYR A 442 12.15 -4.78 2.52
C TYR A 442 13.16 -5.01 1.36
N LYS A 443 14.38 -4.43 1.43
CA LYS A 443 15.48 -4.68 0.50
C LYS A 443 16.58 -5.54 1.10
N LEU A 444 16.60 -5.67 2.42
CA LEU A 444 17.68 -6.31 3.15
C LEU A 444 17.92 -7.75 2.69
N ALA A 445 16.86 -8.55 2.55
CA ALA A 445 16.97 -9.95 2.16
C ALA A 445 17.59 -10.14 0.76
N THR A 446 17.36 -9.22 -0.19
CA THR A 446 17.92 -9.29 -1.55
C THR A 446 19.34 -8.74 -1.62
N GLN A 447 19.70 -7.77 -0.77
CA GLN A 447 20.98 -7.08 -0.84
C GLN A 447 22.01 -7.61 0.15
N PHE A 448 21.59 -8.32 1.20
CA PHE A 448 22.49 -8.78 2.25
C PHE A 448 23.55 -9.77 1.74
N GLY A 449 23.18 -10.62 0.76
CA GLY A 449 24.09 -11.59 0.15
C GLY A 449 25.28 -10.96 -0.59
N ASP A 450 25.14 -9.71 -1.02
CA ASP A 450 26.18 -8.93 -1.72
C ASP A 450 27.15 -8.22 -0.76
N LEU A 451 26.86 -8.24 0.56
CA LEU A 451 27.69 -7.60 1.56
C LEU A 451 28.92 -8.47 1.91
N ALA A 452 29.95 -7.83 2.44
CA ALA A 452 31.21 -8.49 2.83
C ALA A 452 30.96 -9.53 3.95
N LYS A 453 31.33 -10.78 3.70
CA LYS A 453 31.06 -11.92 4.62
C LYS A 453 31.95 -11.94 5.86
N ASP A 454 33.04 -11.21 5.88
CA ASP A 454 34.01 -11.09 6.97
C ASP A 454 33.64 -10.01 8.00
N LYS A 455 32.62 -9.22 7.73
CA LYS A 455 32.11 -8.19 8.65
C LYS A 455 30.92 -8.70 9.47
N THR A 456 30.76 -8.17 10.68
CA THR A 456 29.55 -8.34 11.51
C THR A 456 28.62 -7.17 11.29
N TYR A 457 27.37 -7.47 10.96
CA TYR A 457 26.33 -6.50 10.70
C TYR A 457 25.37 -6.37 11.87
N LEU A 458 25.11 -5.14 12.29
CA LEU A 458 24.22 -4.79 13.38
C LEU A 458 22.96 -4.13 12.82
N LEU A 459 21.84 -4.84 12.84
CA LEU A 459 20.58 -4.30 12.31
C LEU A 459 19.94 -3.34 13.31
N TYR A 460 19.57 -2.16 12.86
CA TYR A 460 18.92 -1.13 13.66
C TYR A 460 17.53 -0.78 13.12
N CYS A 461 16.57 -0.65 14.04
CA CYS A 461 15.30 0.06 13.85
C CYS A 461 14.86 0.65 15.20
N ASP A 462 14.03 1.69 15.20
CA ASP A 462 13.66 2.48 16.40
C ASP A 462 13.15 1.62 17.58
N ARG A 463 12.37 0.59 17.31
CA ARG A 463 11.77 -0.29 18.33
C ARG A 463 12.52 -1.60 18.54
N GLY A 464 13.52 -1.91 17.75
CA GLY A 464 14.26 -3.18 17.80
C GLY A 464 13.50 -4.41 17.31
N VAL A 465 12.21 -4.28 16.96
CA VAL A 465 11.35 -5.40 16.55
C VAL A 465 11.68 -5.86 15.15
N MET A 466 11.66 -4.95 14.20
CA MET A 466 11.93 -5.26 12.79
C MET A 466 13.37 -5.77 12.61
N SER A 467 14.33 -5.20 13.33
CA SER A 467 15.73 -5.65 13.29
C SER A 467 15.91 -7.07 13.83
N LYS A 468 15.20 -7.45 14.90
CA LYS A 468 15.20 -8.84 15.40
C LYS A 468 14.61 -9.82 14.39
N LEU A 469 13.49 -9.44 13.77
CA LEU A 469 12.82 -10.25 12.75
C LEU A 469 13.71 -10.49 11.54
N GLN A 470 14.33 -9.44 11.04
CA GLN A 470 15.21 -9.52 9.88
C GLN A 470 16.49 -10.31 10.21
N ALA A 471 17.04 -10.17 11.40
CA ALA A 471 18.19 -10.95 11.85
C ALA A 471 17.84 -12.45 11.92
N LEU A 472 16.67 -12.80 12.47
CA LEU A 472 16.21 -14.19 12.50
C LEU A 472 16.07 -14.77 11.08
N TYR A 473 15.41 -14.01 10.19
CA TYR A 473 15.27 -14.41 8.79
C TYR A 473 16.64 -14.65 8.12
N LEU A 474 17.61 -13.77 8.34
CA LEU A 474 18.95 -13.92 7.79
C LEU A 474 19.67 -15.14 8.39
N HIS A 475 19.49 -15.42 9.69
CA HIS A 475 20.03 -16.63 10.33
C HIS A 475 19.43 -17.91 9.72
N ASP A 476 18.13 -17.96 9.50
CA ASP A 476 17.45 -19.10 8.84
C ASP A 476 17.96 -19.32 7.41
N ASN A 477 18.43 -18.26 6.75
CA ASN A 477 19.09 -18.31 5.43
C ASN A 477 20.61 -18.51 5.49
N GLY A 478 21.18 -18.82 6.68
CA GLY A 478 22.58 -19.17 6.86
C GLY A 478 23.55 -17.99 7.08
N PHE A 479 23.06 -16.77 7.22
CA PHE A 479 23.88 -15.60 7.50
C PHE A 479 24.04 -15.39 9.02
N MET A 480 25.03 -16.04 9.62
CA MET A 480 25.25 -16.01 11.08
C MET A 480 26.00 -14.75 11.59
N ASN A 481 26.48 -13.90 10.69
CA ASN A 481 27.23 -12.68 10.99
C ASN A 481 26.35 -11.45 11.22
N VAL A 482 25.14 -11.67 11.73
CA VAL A 482 24.11 -10.64 11.96
C VAL A 482 23.73 -10.61 13.44
N LYS A 483 23.66 -9.40 13.99
CA LYS A 483 23.18 -9.13 15.35
C LYS A 483 22.21 -7.95 15.31
N VAL A 484 21.55 -7.68 16.43
CA VAL A 484 20.64 -6.54 16.57
C VAL A 484 21.32 -5.44 17.37
N TYR A 485 21.28 -4.21 16.88
CA TYR A 485 21.72 -3.01 17.57
C TYR A 485 20.54 -2.34 18.27
N ARG A 486 20.69 -2.14 19.56
CA ARG A 486 19.69 -1.44 20.39
C ARG A 486 20.41 -0.59 21.42
N PRO A 487 20.76 0.67 21.06
CA PRO A 487 21.45 1.61 21.93
C PRO A 487 20.60 2.04 23.13
#